data_c15ae2c5d53d93a082fb38e8a3ee826e
#
_entry.id   c15ae2c5d53d93a082fb38e8a3ee826e
#
_cell.length_a   1.000
_cell.length_b   1.000
_cell.length_c   1.000
_cell.angle_alpha   90.00
_cell.angle_beta   90.00
_cell.angle_gamma   90.00
#
_symmetry.space_group_name_H-M   'P 1'
#
loop_
_entity.id
_entity.type
_entity.pdbx_description
1 polymer ?
#
loop_
_entity_poly.entity_id
_entity_poly.type
_entity_poly.pdbx_seq_one_letter_code
_entity_poly.pdbx_strand_id
1 'polypeptide(L)'
;KKENDTFYRLENLNGVSANDGINYGYSGISMFSSVRNRHSSTYLNALGFRSRGTNLNIRYQNNTLLMDALMGIKYNIAENNPMKFGFERQAAAGKYQLYRNENALPLGFLADKEIYNVRQPLNDNLGSQTNLLNALANTNERYFTFYQPTMTLQNNVTITQNTAGVTFTEKQHNVAKEISYTVNVPANTQAYLSLFPTDFAQLESSTATVTVNGSSQQSQIGITGQYYNLGYYPKDTTVNFKVSFYGTKAVSFVQPQVVGLNTNAFEKAISAVQEKGVDLTTGKRSASGTFTADKDQVLVTTIPYDKGWRVKIDGKKVTPKAFKDAFLSVPVSAGTHTIQFSYLPEGLIPGIVLFVLCTGGFVAYVTLIPARRNRKKEDK
;
A
#
# COMPACT_ATOMS: atom_id res chain seq x y z
N LYS A 1 -9.00 12.98 14.46
CA LYS A 1 -10.01 13.13 13.35
C LYS A 1 -10.57 14.55 13.21
N LYS A 2 -10.53 15.36 14.27
CA LYS A 2 -11.09 16.73 14.23
C LYS A 2 -10.16 17.81 13.65
N GLU A 3 -8.87 17.52 13.49
CA GLU A 3 -7.87 18.50 13.06
C GLU A 3 -7.52 18.45 11.56
N ASN A 4 -8.05 17.47 10.81
CA ASN A 4 -7.76 17.31 9.39
C ASN A 4 -9.07 17.29 8.59
N ASP A 5 -9.36 18.33 7.87
CA ASP A 5 -10.50 18.41 6.95
C ASP A 5 -10.25 17.61 5.65
N THR A 6 -9.00 17.22 5.38
CA THR A 6 -8.58 16.47 4.20
C THR A 6 -8.35 15.01 4.49
N PHE A 7 -8.42 14.17 3.45
CA PHE A 7 -8.20 12.74 3.56
C PHE A 7 -6.74 12.41 3.88
N TYR A 8 -6.53 11.43 4.76
CA TYR A 8 -5.21 10.84 5.04
C TYR A 8 -5.33 9.35 5.36
N ARG A 9 -4.20 8.64 5.26
CA ARG A 9 -4.09 7.25 5.72
C ARG A 9 -3.24 7.16 6.97
N LEU A 10 -3.60 6.18 7.79
CA LEU A 10 -2.89 5.79 9.00
C LEU A 10 -2.62 4.28 8.94
N GLU A 11 -1.44 3.85 9.40
CA GLU A 11 -1.11 2.44 9.54
C GLU A 11 -0.55 2.13 10.93
N ASN A 12 -1.01 1.01 11.49
CA ASN A 12 -0.50 0.48 12.74
C ASN A 12 0.61 -0.53 12.46
N LEU A 13 1.85 -0.24 12.86
CA LEU A 13 3.01 -1.11 12.67
C LEU A 13 2.97 -2.36 13.56
N ASN A 14 2.25 -2.30 14.67
CA ASN A 14 2.02 -3.39 15.62
C ASN A 14 0.58 -3.92 15.54
N GLY A 15 -0.04 -3.82 14.36
CA GLY A 15 -1.42 -4.23 14.12
C GLY A 15 -1.65 -5.72 14.35
N VAL A 16 -2.82 -6.05 14.88
CA VAL A 16 -3.24 -7.43 15.20
C VAL A 16 -3.86 -8.10 13.97
N SER A 17 -4.52 -7.32 13.12
CA SER A 17 -5.27 -7.82 11.97
C SER A 17 -4.96 -7.02 10.70
N ALA A 18 -5.10 -7.67 9.54
CA ALA A 18 -5.10 -6.97 8.25
C ALA A 18 -6.20 -5.91 8.15
N ASN A 19 -7.28 -6.08 8.89
CA ASN A 19 -8.47 -5.24 8.84
C ASN A 19 -8.58 -4.26 10.02
N ASP A 20 -7.45 -3.94 10.67
CA ASP A 20 -7.44 -2.98 11.78
C ASP A 20 -8.06 -1.62 11.37
N GLY A 21 -7.83 -1.16 10.14
CA GLY A 21 -8.45 0.06 9.63
C GLY A 21 -9.97 0.02 9.68
N ILE A 22 -10.58 -1.12 9.33
CA ILE A 22 -12.04 -1.33 9.39
C ILE A 22 -12.49 -1.43 10.85
N ASN A 23 -11.78 -2.20 11.66
CA ASN A 23 -12.14 -2.47 13.04
C ASN A 23 -12.10 -1.21 13.93
N TYR A 24 -11.12 -0.34 13.68
CA TYR A 24 -10.88 0.87 14.47
C TYR A 24 -11.29 2.17 13.77
N GLY A 25 -11.87 2.08 12.56
CA GLY A 25 -12.46 3.20 11.84
C GLY A 25 -11.45 4.23 11.33
N TYR A 26 -10.29 3.78 10.82
CA TYR A 26 -9.34 4.62 10.11
C TYR A 26 -9.11 4.13 8.67
N SER A 27 -8.63 5.00 7.80
CA SER A 27 -8.24 4.64 6.43
C SER A 27 -6.81 4.14 6.43
N GLY A 28 -6.58 2.93 5.96
CA GLY A 28 -5.26 2.31 5.80
C GLY A 28 -5.10 1.66 4.43
N ILE A 29 -3.96 0.99 4.20
CA ILE A 29 -3.70 0.16 3.01
C ILE A 29 -3.91 -1.30 3.34
N SER A 30 -3.53 -1.71 4.57
CA SER A 30 -3.67 -3.09 5.02
C SER A 30 -5.12 -3.52 4.95
N MET A 31 -5.39 -4.62 4.24
CA MET A 31 -6.74 -5.16 4.06
C MET A 31 -6.70 -6.65 3.68
N PHE A 32 -7.62 -7.40 4.26
CA PHE A 32 -8.03 -8.70 3.76
C PHE A 32 -9.51 -8.67 3.39
N SER A 33 -9.83 -9.04 2.14
CA SER A 33 -11.21 -9.15 1.69
C SER A 33 -11.32 -10.17 0.57
N SER A 34 -12.36 -11.00 0.61
CA SER A 34 -12.69 -11.93 -0.49
C SER A 34 -13.24 -11.22 -1.73
N VAL A 35 -13.67 -9.95 -1.58
CA VAL A 35 -14.16 -9.11 -2.67
C VAL A 35 -13.39 -7.80 -2.65
N ARG A 36 -12.57 -7.56 -3.66
CA ARG A 36 -11.79 -6.32 -3.76
C ARG A 36 -11.41 -5.98 -5.19
N ASN A 37 -10.91 -4.77 -5.39
CA ASN A 37 -10.38 -4.32 -6.67
C ASN A 37 -9.05 -5.04 -6.98
N ARG A 38 -9.11 -6.03 -7.88
CA ARG A 38 -7.94 -6.83 -8.30
C ARG A 38 -6.85 -5.98 -8.96
N HIS A 39 -7.23 -4.99 -9.74
CA HIS A 39 -6.29 -4.19 -10.52
C HIS A 39 -5.41 -3.31 -9.62
N SER A 40 -6.01 -2.59 -8.67
CA SER A 40 -5.23 -1.79 -7.71
C SER A 40 -4.30 -2.65 -6.86
N SER A 41 -4.74 -3.85 -6.46
CA SER A 41 -3.90 -4.79 -5.71
C SER A 41 -2.71 -5.30 -6.52
N THR A 42 -2.90 -5.58 -7.81
CA THR A 42 -1.83 -6.03 -8.71
C THR A 42 -0.79 -4.92 -8.90
N TYR A 43 -1.24 -3.68 -9.08
CA TYR A 43 -0.32 -2.55 -9.21
C TYR A 43 0.44 -2.26 -7.91
N LEU A 44 -0.23 -2.30 -6.75
CA LEU A 44 0.42 -2.19 -5.45
C LEU A 44 1.48 -3.27 -5.24
N ASN A 45 1.20 -4.51 -5.67
CA ASN A 45 2.19 -5.59 -5.60
C ASN A 45 3.43 -5.28 -6.48
N ALA A 46 3.24 -4.74 -7.67
CA ALA A 46 4.34 -4.30 -8.53
C ALA A 46 5.14 -3.13 -7.95
N LEU A 47 4.55 -2.36 -7.04
CA LEU A 47 5.19 -1.30 -6.27
C LEU A 47 5.79 -1.81 -4.93
N GLY A 48 5.75 -3.12 -4.63
CA GLY A 48 6.37 -3.72 -3.46
C GLY A 48 5.43 -4.16 -2.35
N PHE A 49 4.14 -3.83 -2.41
CA PHE A 49 3.13 -4.39 -1.50
C PHE A 49 2.76 -5.80 -1.95
N ARG A 50 3.06 -6.79 -1.15
CA ARG A 50 2.73 -8.16 -1.50
C ARG A 50 1.30 -8.51 -1.13
N SER A 51 0.75 -9.41 -1.95
CA SER A 51 -0.53 -10.04 -1.69
C SER A 51 -0.40 -11.55 -1.88
N ARG A 52 -0.98 -12.33 -1.00
CA ARG A 52 -0.99 -13.79 -1.07
C ARG A 52 -2.09 -14.29 -2.00
N GLY A 53 -1.78 -15.31 -2.83
CA GLY A 53 -2.74 -16.03 -3.66
C GLY A 53 -3.47 -15.13 -4.66
N THR A 54 -4.79 -15.04 -4.56
CA THR A 54 -5.65 -14.27 -5.46
C THR A 54 -5.63 -12.76 -5.20
N ASN A 55 -4.59 -12.21 -4.61
CA ASN A 55 -4.52 -10.80 -4.24
C ASN A 55 -5.56 -10.37 -3.18
N LEU A 56 -5.96 -11.25 -2.29
CA LEU A 56 -6.97 -10.98 -1.26
C LEU A 56 -6.42 -10.30 -0.01
N ASN A 57 -5.10 -10.22 0.12
CA ASN A 57 -4.42 -9.76 1.31
C ASN A 57 -3.32 -8.77 0.95
N ILE A 58 -3.50 -7.51 1.34
CA ILE A 58 -2.48 -6.48 1.24
C ILE A 58 -2.00 -6.16 2.64
N ARG A 59 -0.69 -6.02 2.82
CA ARG A 59 -0.04 -5.63 4.05
C ARG A 59 0.85 -4.43 3.82
N TYR A 60 0.75 -3.48 4.71
CA TYR A 60 1.56 -2.27 4.67
C TYR A 60 3.02 -2.52 5.04
N GLN A 61 3.29 -3.46 5.94
CA GLN A 61 4.62 -3.70 6.50
C GLN A 61 5.66 -4.02 5.41
N ASN A 62 6.92 -3.66 5.69
CA ASN A 62 8.09 -3.93 4.86
C ASN A 62 8.03 -3.28 3.48
N ASN A 63 7.65 -2.02 3.45
CA ASN A 63 7.70 -1.17 2.27
C ASN A 63 8.61 0.05 2.47
N THR A 64 8.82 0.84 1.43
CA THR A 64 9.73 1.98 1.43
C THR A 64 9.05 3.28 1.84
N LEU A 65 9.82 4.29 2.29
CA LEU A 65 9.34 5.65 2.54
C LEU A 65 8.70 6.29 1.31
N LEU A 66 9.21 5.95 0.11
CA LEU A 66 8.66 6.45 -1.13
C LEU A 66 7.20 6.00 -1.27
N MET A 67 6.88 4.76 -0.88
CA MET A 67 5.50 4.28 -0.88
C MET A 67 4.67 4.85 0.26
N ASP A 68 5.28 5.12 1.42
CA ASP A 68 4.60 5.86 2.49
C ASP A 68 4.11 7.23 1.97
N ALA A 69 4.98 7.95 1.27
CA ALA A 69 4.65 9.26 0.70
C ALA A 69 3.58 9.14 -0.39
N LEU A 70 3.79 8.34 -1.42
CA LEU A 70 2.89 8.19 -2.57
C LEU A 70 1.49 7.72 -2.16
N MET A 71 1.40 6.85 -1.17
CA MET A 71 0.12 6.35 -0.69
C MET A 71 -0.54 7.24 0.38
N GLY A 72 0.07 8.38 0.69
CA GLY A 72 -0.48 9.34 1.65
C GLY A 72 -0.58 8.80 3.06
N ILE A 73 0.42 7.98 3.50
CA ILE A 73 0.51 7.53 4.89
C ILE A 73 0.98 8.68 5.74
N LYS A 74 0.03 9.41 6.31
CA LYS A 74 0.29 10.59 7.14
C LYS A 74 0.66 10.22 8.56
N TYR A 75 0.18 9.07 9.06
CA TYR A 75 0.46 8.65 10.42
C TYR A 75 0.86 7.18 10.49
N ASN A 76 1.84 6.88 11.36
CA ASN A 76 2.07 5.55 11.87
C ASN A 76 1.77 5.50 13.37
N ILE A 77 1.10 4.44 13.82
CA ILE A 77 1.04 4.03 15.22
C ILE A 77 2.09 2.94 15.42
N ALA A 78 2.94 3.09 16.45
CA ALA A 78 3.98 2.12 16.76
C ALA A 78 4.24 2.06 18.27
N GLU A 79 4.69 0.89 18.77
CA GLU A 79 5.13 0.74 20.16
C GLU A 79 6.53 1.33 20.38
N ASN A 80 7.38 1.28 19.35
CA ASN A 80 8.73 1.83 19.37
C ASN A 80 8.91 2.86 18.25
N ASN A 81 9.97 3.66 18.34
CA ASN A 81 10.33 4.57 17.25
C ASN A 81 10.55 3.76 15.95
N PRO A 82 9.78 4.03 14.87
CA PRO A 82 9.95 3.33 13.60
C PRO A 82 11.25 3.66 12.88
N MET A 83 12.04 4.64 13.35
CA MET A 83 13.30 5.10 12.76
C MET A 83 13.16 5.40 11.26
N LYS A 84 12.08 6.06 10.87
CA LYS A 84 11.81 6.47 9.50
C LYS A 84 12.10 7.96 9.32
N PHE A 85 12.78 8.31 8.25
CA PHE A 85 13.02 9.71 7.88
C PHE A 85 11.69 10.46 7.69
N GLY A 86 11.60 11.66 8.24
CA GLY A 86 10.40 12.51 8.15
C GLY A 86 9.22 12.08 9.02
N PHE A 87 9.37 11.04 9.86
CA PHE A 87 8.35 10.64 10.82
C PHE A 87 8.66 11.22 12.20
N GLU A 88 7.84 12.16 12.66
CA GLU A 88 7.99 12.83 13.94
C GLU A 88 6.93 12.39 14.94
N ARG A 89 7.36 12.16 16.19
CA ARG A 89 6.45 11.79 17.28
C ARG A 89 5.53 12.95 17.64
N GLN A 90 4.22 12.72 17.57
CA GLN A 90 3.19 13.72 17.89
C GLN A 90 2.52 13.46 19.24
N ALA A 91 2.27 12.20 19.58
CA ALA A 91 1.53 11.82 20.78
C ALA A 91 1.91 10.43 21.28
N ALA A 92 1.50 10.09 22.50
CA ALA A 92 1.58 8.74 23.06
C ALA A 92 0.33 8.44 23.88
N ALA A 93 -0.08 7.15 23.84
CA ALA A 93 -1.16 6.62 24.65
C ALA A 93 -0.83 5.17 25.06
N GLY A 94 -0.62 4.94 26.35
CA GLY A 94 -0.14 3.66 26.87
C GLY A 94 1.22 3.29 26.24
N LYS A 95 1.32 2.10 25.67
CA LYS A 95 2.52 1.64 24.96
C LYS A 95 2.65 2.17 23.53
N TYR A 96 1.61 2.74 22.97
CA TYR A 96 1.58 3.20 21.57
C TYR A 96 1.97 4.67 21.45
N GLN A 97 2.64 4.97 20.37
CA GLN A 97 3.07 6.31 19.98
C GLN A 97 2.55 6.61 18.57
N LEU A 98 2.15 7.85 18.33
CA LEU A 98 1.71 8.36 17.04
C LEU A 98 2.85 9.14 16.40
N TYR A 99 3.22 8.77 15.19
CA TYR A 99 4.23 9.43 14.37
C TYR A 99 3.58 10.04 13.14
N ARG A 100 3.87 11.31 12.85
CA ARG A 100 3.42 12.01 11.66
C ARG A 100 4.51 12.01 10.60
N ASN A 101 4.13 11.70 9.37
CA ASN A 101 4.97 11.74 8.18
C ASN A 101 4.80 13.10 7.48
N GLU A 102 5.85 13.91 7.47
CA GLU A 102 5.85 15.22 6.80
C GLU A 102 5.93 15.09 5.26
N ASN A 103 6.36 13.92 4.77
CA ASN A 103 6.47 13.62 3.34
C ASN A 103 5.19 13.01 2.73
N ALA A 104 4.10 12.88 3.50
CA ALA A 104 2.87 12.29 2.98
C ALA A 104 2.25 13.17 1.88
N LEU A 105 1.96 12.56 0.72
CA LEU A 105 1.25 13.23 -0.37
C LEU A 105 -0.27 13.24 -0.10
N PRO A 106 -1.00 14.23 -0.61
CA PRO A 106 -2.46 14.25 -0.54
C PRO A 106 -3.07 13.14 -1.40
N LEU A 107 -4.40 12.98 -1.34
CA LEU A 107 -5.12 11.93 -2.06
C LEU A 107 -5.02 12.07 -3.59
N GLY A 108 -4.85 13.29 -4.09
CA GLY A 108 -4.65 13.59 -5.51
C GLY A 108 -3.43 14.48 -5.75
N PHE A 109 -2.86 14.41 -6.92
CA PHE A 109 -1.78 15.27 -7.38
C PHE A 109 -1.82 15.45 -8.91
N LEU A 110 -1.40 16.62 -9.38
CA LEU A 110 -1.32 16.93 -10.79
C LEU A 110 -0.02 16.38 -11.39
N ALA A 111 -0.14 15.79 -12.57
CA ALA A 111 0.98 15.25 -13.34
C ALA A 111 0.85 15.60 -14.82
N ASP A 112 1.94 15.60 -15.54
CA ASP A 112 1.93 15.76 -16.99
C ASP A 112 1.26 14.57 -17.68
N LYS A 113 0.78 14.74 -18.91
CA LYS A 113 0.04 13.67 -19.64
C LYS A 113 0.88 12.42 -19.87
N GLU A 114 2.20 12.56 -19.90
CA GLU A 114 3.20 11.51 -20.04
C GLU A 114 3.18 10.51 -18.88
N ILE A 115 2.53 10.85 -17.75
CA ILE A 115 2.37 9.95 -16.60
C ILE A 115 1.74 8.61 -16.98
N TYR A 116 0.87 8.57 -17.99
CA TYR A 116 0.30 7.32 -18.49
C TYR A 116 1.33 6.37 -19.08
N ASN A 117 2.46 6.90 -19.58
CA ASN A 117 3.55 6.16 -20.22
C ASN A 117 4.65 5.73 -19.24
N VAL A 118 4.51 6.02 -17.94
CA VAL A 118 5.53 5.66 -16.95
C VAL A 118 5.83 4.16 -17.02
N ARG A 119 7.12 3.82 -17.06
CA ARG A 119 7.55 2.42 -17.17
C ARG A 119 7.38 1.70 -15.82
N GLN A 120 6.91 0.47 -15.90
CA GLN A 120 6.80 -0.46 -14.78
C GLN A 120 7.56 -1.73 -15.12
N PRO A 121 8.88 -1.79 -14.81
CA PRO A 121 9.68 -2.96 -15.11
C PRO A 121 9.18 -4.19 -14.33
N LEU A 122 9.21 -5.34 -14.99
CA LEU A 122 8.81 -6.61 -14.36
C LEU A 122 9.83 -7.00 -13.29
N ASN A 123 9.34 -7.47 -12.15
CA ASN A 123 10.14 -7.95 -11.02
C ASN A 123 11.16 -6.92 -10.47
N ASP A 124 10.92 -5.63 -10.73
CA ASP A 124 11.73 -4.53 -10.20
C ASP A 124 10.82 -3.49 -9.53
N ASN A 125 10.52 -3.72 -8.27
CA ASN A 125 9.66 -2.84 -7.49
C ASN A 125 10.29 -1.46 -7.28
N LEU A 126 11.60 -1.40 -7.02
CA LEU A 126 12.31 -0.14 -6.78
C LEU A 126 12.46 0.68 -8.06
N GLY A 127 12.67 0.02 -9.20
CA GLY A 127 12.64 0.65 -10.52
C GLY A 127 11.25 1.21 -10.84
N SER A 128 10.18 0.47 -10.51
CA SER A 128 8.80 0.93 -10.65
C SER A 128 8.49 2.15 -9.79
N GLN A 129 8.94 2.15 -8.53
CA GLN A 129 8.82 3.29 -7.60
C GLN A 129 9.62 4.49 -8.09
N THR A 130 10.87 4.28 -8.52
CA THR A 130 11.77 5.32 -9.07
C THR A 130 11.14 5.99 -10.29
N ASN A 131 10.68 5.19 -11.26
CA ASN A 131 10.07 5.71 -12.48
C ASN A 131 8.79 6.52 -12.19
N LEU A 132 7.98 6.04 -11.24
CA LEU A 132 6.75 6.75 -10.86
C LEU A 132 7.08 8.10 -10.20
N LEU A 133 7.99 8.13 -9.22
CA LEU A 133 8.35 9.39 -8.56
C LEU A 133 9.02 10.37 -9.54
N ASN A 134 9.91 9.90 -10.40
CA ASN A 134 10.53 10.73 -11.43
C ASN A 134 9.50 11.35 -12.37
N ALA A 135 8.50 10.57 -12.81
CA ALA A 135 7.45 11.07 -13.68
C ALA A 135 6.55 12.10 -12.98
N LEU A 136 6.27 11.94 -11.69
CA LEU A 136 5.47 12.88 -10.90
C LEU A 136 6.25 14.17 -10.58
N ALA A 137 7.51 14.05 -10.22
CA ALA A 137 8.37 15.17 -9.85
C ALA A 137 9.02 15.89 -11.06
N ASN A 138 8.92 15.32 -12.27
CA ASN A 138 9.65 15.75 -13.47
C ASN A 138 11.17 15.73 -13.26
N THR A 139 11.69 14.64 -12.70
CA THR A 139 13.11 14.43 -12.40
C THR A 139 13.64 13.17 -13.11
N ASN A 140 14.95 12.94 -13.02
CA ASN A 140 15.60 11.72 -13.52
C ASN A 140 16.64 11.26 -12.48
N GLU A 141 16.20 11.11 -11.25
CA GLU A 141 17.05 10.77 -10.12
C GLU A 141 17.14 9.25 -9.89
N ARG A 142 18.22 8.84 -9.26
CA ARG A 142 18.37 7.51 -8.67
C ARG A 142 18.15 7.61 -7.17
N TYR A 143 17.06 7.08 -6.68
CA TYR A 143 16.74 7.14 -5.25
C TYR A 143 17.37 6.00 -4.46
N PHE A 144 17.59 4.83 -5.06
CA PHE A 144 18.02 3.62 -4.36
C PHE A 144 19.43 3.18 -4.75
N THR A 145 20.21 2.78 -3.74
CA THR A 145 21.54 2.18 -3.87
C THR A 145 21.58 0.86 -3.09
N PHE A 146 22.32 -0.12 -3.61
CA PHE A 146 22.43 -1.43 -2.99
C PHE A 146 23.78 -1.60 -2.31
N TYR A 147 23.77 -2.15 -1.10
CA TYR A 147 24.94 -2.45 -0.30
C TYR A 147 24.93 -3.94 0.06
N GLN A 148 26.09 -4.58 0.01
CA GLN A 148 26.22 -5.97 0.41
C GLN A 148 26.53 -6.04 1.91
N PRO A 149 25.66 -6.62 2.76
CA PRO A 149 25.95 -6.80 4.17
C PRO A 149 26.95 -7.95 4.37
N THR A 150 27.84 -7.80 5.35
CA THR A 150 28.76 -8.83 5.76
C THR A 150 28.15 -9.62 6.91
N MET A 151 28.12 -10.95 6.77
CA MET A 151 27.66 -11.86 7.81
C MET A 151 28.71 -11.97 8.92
N THR A 152 28.28 -11.79 10.18
CA THR A 152 29.18 -11.77 11.34
C THR A 152 28.96 -12.96 12.28
N LEU A 153 27.73 -13.46 12.40
CA LEU A 153 27.39 -14.58 13.27
C LEU A 153 26.27 -15.43 12.67
N GLN A 154 26.29 -16.72 12.96
CA GLN A 154 25.26 -17.68 12.58
C GLN A 154 24.89 -18.57 13.76
N ASN A 155 23.59 -18.76 14.01
CA ASN A 155 23.09 -19.64 15.04
C ASN A 155 21.95 -20.51 14.50
N ASN A 156 21.99 -21.81 14.78
CA ASN A 156 21.01 -22.81 14.33
C ASN A 156 20.72 -22.81 12.83
N VAL A 157 21.69 -22.49 11.99
CA VAL A 157 21.50 -22.38 10.54
C VAL A 157 22.63 -23.03 9.77
N THR A 158 22.27 -23.79 8.72
CA THR A 158 23.14 -24.15 7.60
C THR A 158 22.79 -23.29 6.42
N ILE A 159 23.78 -22.67 5.79
CA ILE A 159 23.61 -21.77 4.66
C ILE A 159 24.11 -22.45 3.40
N THR A 160 23.25 -22.56 2.40
CA THR A 160 23.60 -23.05 1.07
C THR A 160 23.37 -21.92 0.06
N GLN A 161 24.38 -21.63 -0.73
CA GLN A 161 24.33 -20.59 -1.76
C GLN A 161 24.49 -21.22 -3.14
N ASN A 162 23.70 -20.74 -4.10
CA ASN A 162 23.77 -21.12 -5.50
C ASN A 162 23.46 -19.89 -6.40
N THR A 163 23.43 -20.08 -7.71
CA THR A 163 23.14 -19.02 -8.67
C THR A 163 21.72 -18.42 -8.54
N ALA A 164 20.78 -19.15 -7.97
CA ALA A 164 19.40 -18.68 -7.76
C ALA A 164 19.22 -17.88 -6.46
N GLY A 165 20.18 -17.99 -5.51
CA GLY A 165 20.11 -17.29 -4.24
C GLY A 165 20.73 -18.05 -3.07
N VAL A 166 20.21 -17.78 -1.88
CA VAL A 166 20.68 -18.36 -0.63
C VAL A 166 19.53 -19.06 0.10
N THR A 167 19.82 -20.24 0.64
CA THR A 167 18.88 -21.03 1.46
C THR A 167 19.40 -21.13 2.89
N PHE A 168 18.56 -20.82 3.85
CA PHE A 168 18.81 -20.92 5.28
C PHE A 168 18.03 -22.12 5.83
N THR A 169 18.73 -23.20 6.22
CA THR A 169 18.14 -24.44 6.74
C THR A 169 18.42 -24.56 8.23
N GLU A 170 17.43 -24.90 9.04
CA GLU A 170 17.60 -25.12 10.47
C GLU A 170 18.47 -26.36 10.72
N LYS A 171 19.35 -26.31 11.74
CA LYS A 171 20.10 -27.45 12.25
C LYS A 171 19.31 -28.23 13.28
N GLN A 172 18.60 -27.52 14.15
CA GLN A 172 17.75 -28.05 15.19
C GLN A 172 16.29 -27.66 14.92
N HIS A 173 15.40 -28.63 14.92
CA HIS A 173 13.98 -28.44 14.63
C HIS A 173 13.30 -27.53 15.66
N ASN A 174 12.38 -26.68 15.18
CA ASN A 174 11.64 -25.72 16.00
C ASN A 174 12.51 -24.69 16.75
N VAL A 175 13.73 -24.45 16.32
CA VAL A 175 14.58 -23.36 16.80
C VAL A 175 14.81 -22.38 15.66
N ALA A 176 14.74 -21.09 15.97
CA ALA A 176 14.91 -20.04 14.97
C ALA A 176 16.31 -20.10 14.32
N LYS A 177 16.34 -19.86 13.02
CA LYS A 177 17.57 -19.65 12.24
C LYS A 177 18.00 -18.22 12.38
N GLU A 178 19.11 -17.92 13.02
CA GLU A 178 19.57 -16.55 13.29
C GLU A 178 20.86 -16.24 12.55
N ILE A 179 20.89 -15.07 11.93
CA ILE A 179 22.03 -14.53 11.21
C ILE A 179 22.24 -13.07 11.61
N SER A 180 23.44 -12.72 12.03
CA SER A 180 23.82 -11.34 12.29
C SER A 180 24.64 -10.79 11.13
N TYR A 181 24.41 -9.55 10.81
CA TYR A 181 25.05 -8.82 9.73
C TYR A 181 25.57 -7.47 10.19
N THR A 182 26.56 -6.96 9.48
CA THR A 182 27.04 -5.59 9.55
C THR A 182 27.07 -4.99 8.15
N VAL A 183 26.78 -3.69 8.03
CA VAL A 183 26.84 -2.93 6.78
C VAL A 183 27.18 -1.48 7.04
N ASN A 184 27.98 -0.87 6.18
CA ASN A 184 28.23 0.57 6.21
C ASN A 184 27.14 1.28 5.40
N VAL A 185 26.39 2.16 6.06
CA VAL A 185 25.31 2.96 5.49
C VAL A 185 25.80 4.42 5.42
N PRO A 186 25.80 5.04 4.23
CA PRO A 186 26.18 6.45 4.08
C PRO A 186 25.22 7.41 4.78
N ALA A 187 25.67 8.62 5.02
CA ALA A 187 24.86 9.71 5.55
C ALA A 187 23.60 9.96 4.69
N ASN A 188 22.54 10.49 5.33
CA ASN A 188 21.27 10.82 4.70
C ASN A 188 20.62 9.63 3.97
N THR A 189 20.67 8.45 4.59
CA THR A 189 20.16 7.21 4.01
C THR A 189 19.13 6.55 4.92
N GLN A 190 17.95 6.28 4.37
CA GLN A 190 17.00 5.33 4.96
C GLN A 190 17.35 3.94 4.48
N ALA A 191 17.74 3.04 5.39
CA ALA A 191 18.21 1.69 5.05
C ALA A 191 17.13 0.63 5.23
N TYR A 192 17.13 -0.37 4.34
CA TYR A 192 16.24 -1.53 4.36
C TYR A 192 17.03 -2.81 4.08
N LEU A 193 16.68 -3.91 4.73
CA LEU A 193 17.09 -5.24 4.30
C LEU A 193 16.09 -5.77 3.28
N SER A 194 16.54 -6.12 2.09
CA SER A 194 15.73 -6.77 1.06
C SER A 194 15.76 -8.28 1.23
N LEU A 195 14.59 -8.87 1.51
CA LEU A 195 14.38 -10.31 1.61
C LEU A 195 13.33 -10.74 0.57
N PHE A 196 13.78 -11.06 -0.65
CA PHE A 196 12.91 -11.53 -1.72
C PHE A 196 12.89 -13.05 -1.77
N PRO A 197 11.78 -13.72 -1.39
CA PRO A 197 11.70 -15.17 -1.41
C PRO A 197 11.76 -15.72 -2.82
N THR A 198 12.50 -16.83 -3.01
CA THR A 198 12.56 -17.55 -4.28
C THR A 198 11.62 -18.75 -4.35
N ASP A 199 11.19 -19.27 -3.20
CA ASP A 199 10.24 -20.38 -3.09
C ASP A 199 9.10 -19.99 -2.13
N PHE A 200 7.94 -19.67 -2.70
CA PHE A 200 6.76 -19.31 -1.95
C PHE A 200 5.98 -20.50 -1.38
N ALA A 201 6.15 -21.68 -1.93
CA ALA A 201 5.43 -22.88 -1.46
C ALA A 201 5.88 -23.30 -0.06
N GLN A 202 7.14 -23.03 0.30
CA GLN A 202 7.73 -23.35 1.61
C GLN A 202 7.42 -22.30 2.69
N LEU A 203 6.76 -21.19 2.35
CA LEU A 203 6.64 -20.02 3.24
C LEU A 203 5.35 -19.95 4.05
N GLU A 204 4.46 -20.92 3.94
CA GLU A 204 3.26 -20.95 4.79
C GLU A 204 3.67 -20.96 6.27
N SER A 205 3.24 -19.92 7.01
CA SER A 205 3.58 -19.73 8.42
C SER A 205 5.00 -19.29 8.75
N SER A 206 5.88 -19.09 7.75
CA SER A 206 7.23 -18.55 8.00
C SER A 206 7.20 -17.09 8.41
N THR A 207 7.94 -16.77 9.45
CA THR A 207 8.17 -15.39 9.89
C THR A 207 9.64 -15.00 9.79
N ALA A 208 9.88 -13.73 9.51
CA ALA A 208 11.17 -13.08 9.65
C ALA A 208 11.07 -12.00 10.74
N THR A 209 12.02 -12.01 11.65
CA THR A 209 12.21 -10.96 12.66
C THR A 209 13.52 -10.27 12.36
N VAL A 210 13.47 -8.97 12.10
CA VAL A 210 14.66 -8.14 11.94
C VAL A 210 14.83 -7.31 13.20
N THR A 211 16.00 -7.39 13.81
CA THR A 211 16.35 -6.65 15.03
C THR A 211 17.50 -5.70 14.73
N VAL A 212 17.28 -4.42 15.00
CA VAL A 212 18.29 -3.38 14.87
C VAL A 212 18.22 -2.45 16.08
N ASN A 213 19.36 -2.07 16.66
CA ASN A 213 19.42 -1.21 17.85
C ASN A 213 18.48 -1.64 19.00
N GLY A 214 18.34 -2.95 19.21
CA GLY A 214 17.47 -3.52 20.25
C GLY A 214 15.96 -3.51 19.94
N SER A 215 15.54 -2.90 18.84
CA SER A 215 14.14 -2.94 18.37
C SER A 215 13.95 -4.06 17.37
N SER A 216 12.91 -4.87 17.58
CA SER A 216 12.57 -6.01 16.72
C SER A 216 11.27 -5.77 15.96
N GLN A 217 11.29 -6.10 14.70
CA GLN A 217 10.12 -6.06 13.82
C GLN A 217 9.91 -7.45 13.20
N GLN A 218 8.78 -8.07 13.53
CA GLN A 218 8.40 -9.38 13.00
C GLN A 218 7.31 -9.26 11.95
N SER A 219 7.43 -10.03 10.90
CA SER A 219 6.38 -10.13 9.88
C SER A 219 6.38 -11.50 9.21
N GLN A 220 5.26 -11.84 8.58
CA GLN A 220 5.11 -13.08 7.83
C GLN A 220 5.73 -12.93 6.43
N ILE A 221 6.68 -13.81 6.11
CA ILE A 221 7.36 -13.83 4.82
C ILE A 221 6.36 -14.18 3.71
N GLY A 222 6.48 -13.52 2.55
CA GLY A 222 5.64 -13.79 1.37
C GLY A 222 4.26 -13.11 1.37
N ILE A 223 3.79 -12.61 2.52
CA ILE A 223 2.54 -11.83 2.63
C ILE A 223 2.82 -10.33 2.69
N THR A 224 3.82 -9.92 3.49
CA THR A 224 4.27 -8.53 3.61
C THR A 224 5.20 -8.14 2.46
N GLY A 225 5.56 -6.87 2.35
CA GLY A 225 6.63 -6.39 1.49
C GLY A 225 7.99 -7.05 1.82
N GLN A 226 9.00 -6.73 1.05
CA GLN A 226 10.33 -7.33 1.16
C GLN A 226 11.39 -6.41 1.77
N TYR A 227 11.06 -5.14 2.00
CA TYR A 227 12.01 -4.11 2.44
C TYR A 227 11.87 -3.88 3.95
N TYR A 228 12.59 -4.68 4.73
CA TYR A 228 12.59 -4.62 6.19
C TYR A 228 13.37 -3.40 6.66
N ASN A 229 12.72 -2.51 7.39
CA ASN A 229 13.31 -1.25 7.82
C ASN A 229 14.49 -1.47 8.76
N LEU A 230 15.66 -0.91 8.42
CA LEU A 230 16.85 -0.88 9.27
C LEU A 230 17.08 0.48 9.93
N GLY A 231 16.34 1.50 9.54
CA GLY A 231 16.41 2.83 10.11
C GLY A 231 16.97 3.91 9.19
N TYR A 232 16.80 5.16 9.63
CA TYR A 232 17.38 6.35 9.01
C TYR A 232 18.70 6.74 9.68
N TYR A 233 19.69 7.07 8.88
CA TYR A 233 21.03 7.44 9.31
C TYR A 233 21.45 8.80 8.72
N PRO A 234 21.48 9.88 9.55
CA PRO A 234 21.86 11.21 9.08
C PRO A 234 23.38 11.35 8.87
N LYS A 235 24.19 10.38 9.34
CA LYS A 235 25.65 10.33 9.23
C LYS A 235 26.08 8.94 8.78
N ASP A 236 27.29 8.85 8.22
CA ASP A 236 27.92 7.55 7.92
C ASP A 236 27.91 6.68 9.17
N THR A 237 27.33 5.50 9.05
CA THR A 237 27.09 4.63 10.21
C THR A 237 27.33 3.18 9.85
N THR A 238 28.09 2.46 10.68
CA THR A 238 28.13 0.99 10.63
C THR A 238 26.94 0.44 11.38
N VAL A 239 26.03 -0.20 10.65
CA VAL A 239 24.79 -0.76 11.17
C VAL A 239 24.95 -2.24 11.42
N ASN A 240 24.68 -2.67 12.66
CA ASN A 240 24.61 -4.07 13.05
C ASN A 240 23.15 -4.48 13.20
N PHE A 241 22.76 -5.57 12.56
CA PHE A 241 21.39 -6.08 12.64
C PHE A 241 21.37 -7.60 12.64
N LYS A 242 20.31 -8.15 13.23
CA LYS A 242 20.05 -9.59 13.28
C LYS A 242 18.78 -9.93 12.52
N VAL A 243 18.80 -11.03 11.77
CA VAL A 243 17.63 -11.61 11.13
C VAL A 243 17.38 -12.98 11.73
N SER A 244 16.15 -13.27 12.08
CA SER A 244 15.72 -14.54 12.63
C SER A 244 14.55 -15.08 11.81
N PHE A 245 14.67 -16.33 11.31
CA PHE A 245 13.62 -17.01 10.56
C PHE A 245 13.04 -18.16 11.38
N TYR A 246 11.70 -18.22 11.47
CA TYR A 246 10.99 -19.26 12.21
C TYR A 246 9.78 -19.77 11.42
N GLY A 247 9.33 -21.01 11.74
CA GLY A 247 8.08 -21.59 11.24
C GLY A 247 8.24 -22.57 10.08
N THR A 248 9.45 -22.71 9.48
CA THR A 248 9.75 -23.72 8.45
C THR A 248 11.17 -24.23 8.57
N LYS A 249 11.40 -25.47 8.06
CA LYS A 249 12.73 -26.10 8.05
C LYS A 249 13.75 -25.27 7.26
N ALA A 250 13.35 -24.73 6.11
CA ALA A 250 14.22 -23.94 5.24
C ALA A 250 13.47 -22.74 4.67
N VAL A 251 14.20 -21.66 4.41
CA VAL A 251 13.72 -20.48 3.68
C VAL A 251 14.76 -20.08 2.64
N SER A 252 14.31 -19.76 1.43
CA SER A 252 15.17 -19.40 0.32
C SER A 252 14.87 -18.00 -0.18
N PHE A 253 15.92 -17.20 -0.40
CA PHE A 253 15.83 -15.82 -0.88
C PHE A 253 16.81 -15.60 -2.03
N VAL A 254 16.53 -14.61 -2.87
CA VAL A 254 17.57 -13.92 -3.63
C VAL A 254 18.63 -13.44 -2.63
N GLN A 255 19.90 -13.36 -3.04
CA GLN A 255 20.97 -12.91 -2.13
C GLN A 255 20.52 -11.65 -1.38
N PRO A 256 20.41 -11.70 -0.04
CA PRO A 256 20.00 -10.55 0.75
C PRO A 256 20.94 -9.35 0.55
N GLN A 257 20.36 -8.18 0.32
CA GLN A 257 21.07 -6.93 0.15
C GLN A 257 20.48 -5.86 1.07
N VAL A 258 21.30 -4.90 1.45
CA VAL A 258 20.79 -3.67 2.06
C VAL A 258 20.51 -2.66 0.96
N VAL A 259 19.32 -2.09 0.97
CA VAL A 259 18.87 -1.05 0.06
C VAL A 259 18.85 0.26 0.81
N GLY A 260 19.58 1.27 0.33
CA GLY A 260 19.55 2.62 0.87
C GLY A 260 18.76 3.55 -0.02
N LEU A 261 17.79 4.24 0.55
CA LEU A 261 17.08 5.35 -0.08
C LEU A 261 17.81 6.65 0.29
N ASN A 262 18.28 7.39 -0.71
CA ASN A 262 18.84 8.73 -0.53
C ASN A 262 17.72 9.70 -0.12
N THR A 263 17.74 10.13 1.15
CA THR A 263 16.66 10.96 1.70
C THR A 263 16.67 12.39 1.15
N ASN A 264 17.81 12.95 0.78
CA ASN A 264 17.89 14.29 0.18
C ASN A 264 17.24 14.32 -1.22
N ALA A 265 17.56 13.34 -2.07
CA ALA A 265 16.96 13.22 -3.39
C ALA A 265 15.45 12.92 -3.28
N PHE A 266 15.07 12.06 -2.36
CA PHE A 266 13.68 11.71 -2.07
C PHE A 266 12.89 12.93 -1.62
N GLU A 267 13.35 13.65 -0.60
CA GLU A 267 12.67 14.84 -0.04
C GLU A 267 12.47 15.92 -1.10
N LYS A 268 13.50 16.22 -1.89
CA LYS A 268 13.42 17.17 -3.00
C LYS A 268 12.33 16.78 -4.01
N ALA A 269 12.28 15.51 -4.40
CA ALA A 269 11.29 15.04 -5.36
C ALA A 269 9.87 15.03 -4.77
N ILE A 270 9.71 14.60 -3.51
CA ILE A 270 8.40 14.61 -2.83
C ILE A 270 7.88 16.04 -2.65
N SER A 271 8.73 17.00 -2.26
CA SER A 271 8.34 18.40 -2.15
C SER A 271 7.80 18.95 -3.49
N ALA A 272 8.46 18.63 -4.60
CA ALA A 272 7.98 19.02 -5.94
C ALA A 272 6.63 18.40 -6.31
N VAL A 273 6.30 17.20 -5.81
CA VAL A 273 4.97 16.59 -5.98
C VAL A 273 3.96 17.19 -5.01
N GLN A 274 4.35 17.51 -3.76
CA GLN A 274 3.48 18.16 -2.78
C GLN A 274 2.98 19.52 -3.28
N GLU A 275 3.82 20.31 -3.96
CA GLU A 275 3.43 21.59 -4.59
C GLU A 275 2.31 21.44 -5.63
N LYS A 276 2.21 20.26 -6.25
CA LYS A 276 1.15 19.88 -7.22
C LYS A 276 0.04 19.06 -6.55
N GLY A 277 0.03 19.02 -5.24
CA GLY A 277 -0.95 18.28 -4.46
C GLY A 277 -2.35 18.84 -4.58
N VAL A 278 -3.34 17.95 -4.58
CA VAL A 278 -4.75 18.27 -4.59
C VAL A 278 -5.41 17.66 -3.36
N ASP A 279 -5.72 18.50 -2.41
CA ASP A 279 -6.45 18.11 -1.21
C ASP A 279 -7.91 17.80 -1.52
N LEU A 280 -8.32 16.59 -1.18
CA LEU A 280 -9.69 16.15 -1.36
C LEU A 280 -10.34 15.86 -0.01
N THR A 281 -11.47 16.48 0.23
CA THR A 281 -12.38 16.13 1.33
C THR A 281 -13.20 14.92 0.93
N THR A 282 -13.23 13.89 1.79
CA THR A 282 -13.90 12.62 1.46
C THR A 282 -15.15 12.41 2.30
N GLY A 283 -16.22 11.91 1.65
CA GLY A 283 -17.42 11.38 2.27
C GLY A 283 -17.49 9.85 2.14
N LYS A 284 -18.61 9.26 2.52
CA LYS A 284 -18.80 7.79 2.46
C LYS A 284 -18.65 7.20 1.06
N ARG A 285 -19.06 7.92 0.02
CA ARG A 285 -19.01 7.51 -1.39
C ARG A 285 -18.69 8.69 -2.31
N SER A 286 -17.93 9.65 -1.82
CA SER A 286 -17.61 10.88 -2.55
C SER A 286 -16.26 11.42 -2.15
N ALA A 287 -15.67 12.20 -3.04
CA ALA A 287 -14.55 13.08 -2.75
C ALA A 287 -14.72 14.37 -3.53
N SER A 288 -14.25 15.48 -3.02
CA SER A 288 -14.30 16.77 -3.70
C SER A 288 -13.18 17.70 -3.26
N GLY A 289 -12.80 18.61 -4.14
CA GLY A 289 -11.78 19.62 -3.85
C GLY A 289 -11.68 20.64 -4.95
N THR A 290 -10.89 21.68 -4.69
CA THR A 290 -10.57 22.73 -5.66
C THR A 290 -9.07 22.73 -5.89
N PHE A 291 -8.64 22.93 -7.13
CA PHE A 291 -7.23 22.96 -7.51
C PHE A 291 -7.01 23.92 -8.68
N THR A 292 -5.76 24.30 -8.90
CA THR A 292 -5.35 25.08 -10.07
C THR A 292 -4.33 24.28 -10.85
N ALA A 293 -4.55 24.11 -12.15
CA ALA A 293 -3.63 23.51 -13.09
C ALA A 293 -3.00 24.60 -13.99
N ASP A 294 -1.68 24.68 -14.06
CA ASP A 294 -0.98 25.69 -14.85
C ASP A 294 -1.09 25.45 -16.35
N LYS A 295 -1.29 24.19 -16.73
CA LYS A 295 -1.44 23.70 -18.11
C LYS A 295 -2.39 22.53 -18.14
N ASP A 296 -2.65 21.99 -19.34
CA ASP A 296 -3.36 20.71 -19.48
C ASP A 296 -2.59 19.59 -18.81
N GLN A 297 -3.15 18.96 -17.82
CA GLN A 297 -2.53 17.93 -16.96
C GLN A 297 -3.46 16.72 -16.73
N VAL A 298 -3.04 15.84 -15.88
CA VAL A 298 -3.82 14.72 -15.36
C VAL A 298 -3.84 14.82 -13.84
N LEU A 299 -5.03 14.90 -13.26
CA LEU A 299 -5.19 14.65 -11.83
C LEU A 299 -5.13 13.12 -11.63
N VAL A 300 -4.06 12.68 -11.00
CA VAL A 300 -3.88 11.28 -10.56
C VAL A 300 -4.27 11.20 -9.09
N THR A 301 -5.01 10.18 -8.72
CA THR A 301 -5.38 9.93 -7.32
C THR A 301 -4.90 8.55 -6.88
N THR A 302 -4.84 8.32 -5.58
CA THR A 302 -4.65 6.97 -5.01
C THR A 302 -5.98 6.30 -4.62
N ILE A 303 -7.09 6.74 -5.24
CA ILE A 303 -8.39 6.09 -5.15
C ILE A 303 -8.40 4.91 -6.14
N PRO A 304 -8.75 3.68 -5.71
CA PRO A 304 -8.89 2.55 -6.63
C PRO A 304 -9.92 2.87 -7.74
N TYR A 305 -9.53 2.62 -8.99
CA TYR A 305 -10.42 2.80 -10.12
C TYR A 305 -11.51 1.72 -10.13
N ASP A 306 -12.73 2.16 -10.36
CA ASP A 306 -13.88 1.30 -10.61
C ASP A 306 -14.84 2.01 -11.58
N LYS A 307 -15.56 1.28 -12.40
CA LYS A 307 -16.51 1.82 -13.37
C LYS A 307 -17.70 2.55 -12.74
N GLY A 308 -17.96 2.29 -11.46
CA GLY A 308 -18.98 2.99 -10.68
C GLY A 308 -18.63 4.44 -10.34
N TRP A 309 -17.39 4.87 -10.54
CA TRP A 309 -17.00 6.26 -10.32
C TRP A 309 -17.57 7.19 -11.38
N ARG A 310 -18.15 8.26 -10.93
CA ARG A 310 -18.67 9.39 -11.73
C ARG A 310 -17.95 10.65 -11.31
N VAL A 311 -17.43 11.39 -12.27
CA VAL A 311 -16.64 12.59 -12.04
C VAL A 311 -17.29 13.78 -12.69
N LYS A 312 -17.27 14.91 -12.00
CA LYS A 312 -17.63 16.22 -12.52
C LYS A 312 -16.50 17.21 -12.27
N ILE A 313 -16.18 18.02 -13.28
CA ILE A 313 -15.32 19.19 -13.17
C ILE A 313 -16.19 20.39 -13.50
N ASP A 314 -16.26 21.38 -12.61
CA ASP A 314 -17.08 22.58 -12.73
C ASP A 314 -18.55 22.27 -13.07
N GLY A 315 -19.08 21.21 -12.43
CA GLY A 315 -20.44 20.72 -12.66
C GLY A 315 -20.65 19.88 -13.92
N LYS A 316 -19.70 19.86 -14.86
CA LYS A 316 -19.78 19.09 -16.11
C LYS A 316 -19.25 17.67 -15.92
N LYS A 317 -19.93 16.67 -16.50
CA LYS A 317 -19.47 15.27 -16.45
C LYS A 317 -18.19 15.10 -17.26
N VAL A 318 -17.23 14.39 -16.65
CA VAL A 318 -15.95 14.00 -17.29
C VAL A 318 -15.77 12.49 -17.13
N THR A 319 -15.28 11.84 -18.18
CA THR A 319 -14.98 10.40 -18.13
C THR A 319 -13.63 10.17 -17.43
N PRO A 320 -13.61 9.50 -16.27
CA PRO A 320 -12.36 9.14 -15.62
C PRO A 320 -11.62 8.05 -16.39
N LYS A 321 -10.30 7.98 -16.17
CA LYS A 321 -9.44 6.94 -16.72
C LYS A 321 -8.81 6.13 -15.59
N ALA A 322 -8.46 4.89 -15.89
CA ALA A 322 -7.65 4.06 -14.99
C ALA A 322 -6.17 4.35 -15.23
N PHE A 323 -5.49 4.95 -14.25
CA PHE A 323 -4.03 5.03 -14.24
C PHE A 323 -3.46 3.67 -13.87
N LYS A 324 -2.66 3.09 -14.77
CA LYS A 324 -2.09 1.73 -14.61
C LYS A 324 -3.13 0.65 -14.27
N ASP A 325 -4.32 0.76 -14.84
CA ASP A 325 -5.48 -0.08 -14.53
C ASP A 325 -5.87 -0.12 -13.04
N ALA A 326 -5.27 0.72 -12.21
CA ALA A 326 -5.33 0.63 -10.75
C ALA A 326 -6.01 1.81 -10.08
N PHE A 327 -5.63 3.03 -10.44
CA PHE A 327 -6.07 4.22 -9.74
C PHE A 327 -6.88 5.16 -10.63
N LEU A 328 -7.79 5.88 -9.97
CA LEU A 328 -8.65 6.85 -10.62
C LEU A 328 -7.82 8.05 -11.07
N SER A 329 -7.92 8.42 -12.34
CA SER A 329 -7.32 9.63 -12.89
C SER A 329 -8.27 10.38 -13.81
N VAL A 330 -8.05 11.68 -13.97
CA VAL A 330 -8.93 12.55 -14.76
C VAL A 330 -8.08 13.56 -15.54
N PRO A 331 -8.21 13.65 -16.87
CA PRO A 331 -7.62 14.75 -17.64
C PRO A 331 -8.26 16.08 -17.21
N VAL A 332 -7.43 17.09 -17.02
CA VAL A 332 -7.85 18.44 -16.61
C VAL A 332 -7.22 19.47 -17.53
N SER A 333 -7.93 20.56 -17.83
CA SER A 333 -7.39 21.70 -18.57
C SER A 333 -6.62 22.65 -17.66
N ALA A 334 -5.91 23.61 -18.23
CA ALA A 334 -5.36 24.74 -17.48
C ALA A 334 -6.49 25.56 -16.85
N GLY A 335 -6.24 26.06 -15.62
CA GLY A 335 -7.18 26.91 -14.88
C GLY A 335 -7.49 26.39 -13.48
N THR A 336 -8.33 27.14 -12.79
CA THR A 336 -8.85 26.76 -11.46
C THR A 336 -10.16 25.99 -11.63
N HIS A 337 -10.22 24.81 -11.02
CA HIS A 337 -11.33 23.88 -11.17
C HIS A 337 -11.83 23.33 -9.85
N THR A 338 -13.13 23.06 -9.78
CA THR A 338 -13.74 22.29 -8.70
C THR A 338 -14.06 20.89 -9.21
N ILE A 339 -13.51 19.85 -8.54
CA ILE A 339 -13.76 18.46 -8.88
C ILE A 339 -14.65 17.78 -7.86
N GLN A 340 -15.54 16.92 -8.34
CA GLN A 340 -16.43 16.10 -7.54
C GLN A 340 -16.40 14.66 -8.05
N PHE A 341 -16.10 13.73 -7.17
CA PHE A 341 -16.20 12.30 -7.36
C PHE A 341 -17.41 11.76 -6.61
N SER A 342 -18.19 10.90 -7.25
CA SER A 342 -19.28 10.17 -6.61
C SER A 342 -19.25 8.71 -7.05
N TYR A 343 -19.48 7.79 -6.12
CA TYR A 343 -19.43 6.35 -6.38
C TYR A 343 -20.80 5.69 -6.26
N LEU A 344 -21.15 4.95 -7.30
CA LEU A 344 -22.32 4.09 -7.32
C LEU A 344 -21.93 2.76 -7.98
N PRO A 345 -21.96 1.62 -7.27
CA PRO A 345 -21.60 0.33 -7.83
C PRO A 345 -22.39 0.00 -9.09
N GLU A 346 -21.71 -0.55 -10.10
CA GLU A 346 -22.40 -1.07 -11.28
C GLU A 346 -23.39 -2.18 -10.88
N GLY A 347 -24.53 -2.20 -11.51
CA GLY A 347 -25.57 -3.20 -11.22
C GLY A 347 -26.43 -2.91 -9.99
N LEU A 348 -26.09 -1.93 -9.13
CA LEU A 348 -26.90 -1.65 -7.95
C LEU A 348 -28.33 -1.21 -8.31
N ILE A 349 -28.47 -0.25 -9.23
CA ILE A 349 -29.81 0.23 -9.63
C ILE A 349 -30.61 -0.86 -10.37
N PRO A 350 -30.07 -1.53 -11.42
CA PRO A 350 -30.76 -2.66 -12.05
C PRO A 350 -31.11 -3.77 -11.06
N GLY A 351 -30.22 -4.09 -10.12
CA GLY A 351 -30.47 -5.08 -9.08
C GLY A 351 -31.64 -4.70 -8.15
N ILE A 352 -31.69 -3.44 -7.71
CA ILE A 352 -32.82 -2.94 -6.91
C ILE A 352 -34.12 -3.01 -7.70
N VAL A 353 -34.13 -2.57 -8.97
CA VAL A 353 -35.32 -2.64 -9.83
C VAL A 353 -35.77 -4.08 -10.00
N LEU A 354 -34.86 -5.01 -10.31
CA LEU A 354 -35.20 -6.43 -10.44
C LEU A 354 -35.72 -7.01 -9.13
N PHE A 355 -35.11 -6.68 -8.01
CA PHE A 355 -35.58 -7.14 -6.69
C PHE A 355 -37.02 -6.67 -6.41
N VAL A 356 -37.29 -5.38 -6.65
CA VAL A 356 -38.68 -4.83 -6.46
C VAL A 356 -39.69 -5.53 -7.38
N LEU A 357 -39.32 -5.74 -8.65
CA LEU A 357 -40.21 -6.43 -9.61
C LEU A 357 -40.47 -7.89 -9.21
N CYS A 358 -39.42 -8.63 -8.82
CA CYS A 358 -39.53 -10.01 -8.38
C CYS A 358 -40.34 -10.13 -7.09
N THR A 359 -40.09 -9.24 -6.12
CA THR A 359 -40.84 -9.23 -4.85
C THR A 359 -42.31 -8.87 -5.09
N GLY A 360 -42.59 -7.83 -5.89
CA GLY A 360 -43.96 -7.47 -6.26
C GLY A 360 -44.70 -8.59 -7.01
N GLY A 361 -44.02 -9.24 -7.96
CA GLY A 361 -44.55 -10.40 -8.66
C GLY A 361 -44.83 -11.58 -7.74
N PHE A 362 -43.94 -11.86 -6.80
CA PHE A 362 -44.15 -12.93 -5.80
C PHE A 362 -45.33 -12.61 -4.88
N VAL A 363 -45.44 -11.39 -4.37
CA VAL A 363 -46.59 -10.96 -3.55
C VAL A 363 -47.88 -11.08 -4.34
N ALA A 364 -47.93 -10.63 -5.59
CA ALA A 364 -49.10 -10.76 -6.46
C ALA A 364 -49.44 -12.24 -6.70
N TYR A 365 -48.44 -13.08 -6.94
CA TYR A 365 -48.64 -14.53 -7.10
C TYR A 365 -49.32 -15.17 -5.87
N VAL A 366 -48.75 -14.89 -4.67
CA VAL A 366 -49.25 -15.48 -3.41
C VAL A 366 -50.65 -14.96 -3.04
N THR A 367 -50.96 -13.70 -3.34
CA THR A 367 -52.25 -13.09 -2.96
C THR A 367 -53.33 -13.33 -3.99
N LEU A 368 -53.06 -13.25 -5.28
CA LEU A 368 -54.08 -13.30 -6.34
C LEU A 368 -54.45 -14.73 -6.76
N ILE A 369 -53.52 -15.69 -6.75
CA ILE A 369 -53.78 -17.06 -7.16
C ILE A 369 -54.67 -17.84 -6.17
N PRO A 370 -54.40 -17.79 -4.85
CA PRO A 370 -55.33 -18.38 -3.88
C PRO A 370 -56.74 -17.77 -3.92
N ALA A 371 -56.81 -16.42 -4.06
CA ALA A 371 -58.12 -15.75 -4.17
C ALA A 371 -58.95 -16.21 -5.40
N ARG A 372 -58.29 -16.42 -6.57
CA ARG A 372 -58.97 -17.00 -7.76
C ARG A 372 -59.40 -18.46 -7.58
N ARG A 373 -58.66 -19.23 -6.79
CA ARG A 373 -58.95 -20.65 -6.52
C ARG A 373 -60.13 -20.80 -5.57
N ASN A 374 -60.31 -19.91 -4.62
CA ASN A 374 -61.44 -19.90 -3.70
C ASN A 374 -62.73 -19.43 -4.37
N ARG A 375 -62.70 -18.39 -5.24
CA ARG A 375 -63.89 -17.97 -6.03
C ARG A 375 -64.42 -19.06 -6.94
N LYS A 376 -63.54 -19.84 -7.59
CA LYS A 376 -64.00 -20.98 -8.45
C LYS A 376 -64.58 -22.17 -7.67
N LYS A 377 -64.46 -22.20 -6.34
CA LYS A 377 -65.09 -23.21 -5.47
C LYS A 377 -66.44 -22.76 -4.94
N GLU A 378 -66.70 -21.45 -4.92
CA GLU A 378 -68.04 -20.91 -4.53
C GLU A 378 -69.04 -20.87 -5.68
N ASP A 379 -68.56 -20.93 -6.94
CA ASP A 379 -69.35 -20.94 -8.16
C ASP A 379 -69.71 -22.38 -8.70
N LYS A 380 -69.43 -23.43 -7.89
CA LYS A 380 -69.83 -24.84 -8.14
C LYS A 380 -70.65 -25.36 -6.98
#